data_131586c8bff4b1d5eead84119b16db49
#
_entry.id   131586c8bff4b1d5eead84119b16db49
#
_cell.length_a   1.000
_cell.length_b   1.000
_cell.length_c   1.000
_cell.angle_alpha   90.00
_cell.angle_beta   90.00
_cell.angle_gamma   90.00
#
_symmetry.space_group_name_H-M   'P 1'
#
loop_
_entity.id
_entity.type
_entity.pdbx_description
1 polymer ?
#
loop_
_entity_poly.entity_id
_entity_poly.type
_entity_poly.pdbx_seq_one_letter_code
_entity_poly.pdbx_strand_id
1 'polypeptide(L)'
;ILKMETDINEYIDNLTKVTAEKERIGAELDVARHIQSSMLPCIFPAFPERDEFEVYATMTPAKEVGGDFYDFFMVDERHLAIVMADVSGKGVPAALFMVIGKTLIKDHTQPGRDLGEVFSEVNDLLCESNSEGLFITAFEGVLDLVTGEFNFVNAGHEMPYIYKGSSFEAYKIKPGFVLAG
;
A
#
# COMPACT_ATOMS: atom_id res chain seq x y z
N ILE A 1 -32.40 -45.36 13.39
CA ILE A 1 -33.10 -44.10 13.10
C ILE A 1 -32.73 -43.03 14.16
N LEU A 2 -32.97 -43.25 15.45
CA LEU A 2 -32.69 -42.27 16.50
C LEU A 2 -31.21 -41.75 16.50
N LYS A 3 -30.24 -42.65 16.33
CA LYS A 3 -28.82 -42.25 16.30
C LYS A 3 -28.51 -41.37 15.09
N MET A 4 -29.09 -41.67 13.92
CA MET A 4 -28.91 -40.89 12.70
C MET A 4 -29.56 -39.48 12.82
N GLU A 5 -30.69 -39.36 13.48
CA GLU A 5 -31.32 -38.05 13.76
C GLU A 5 -30.45 -37.20 14.70
N THR A 6 -29.85 -37.80 15.75
CA THR A 6 -28.93 -37.13 16.65
C THR A 6 -27.67 -36.62 15.88
N ASP A 7 -27.07 -37.48 15.06
CA ASP A 7 -25.89 -37.16 14.28
C ASP A 7 -26.17 -36.01 13.26
N ILE A 8 -27.37 -36.01 12.65
CA ILE A 8 -27.80 -34.93 11.73
C ILE A 8 -28.01 -33.61 12.49
N ASN A 9 -28.65 -33.62 13.63
CA ASN A 9 -28.87 -32.42 14.40
C ASN A 9 -27.55 -31.82 14.91
N GLU A 10 -26.61 -32.64 15.37
CA GLU A 10 -25.26 -32.19 15.74
C GLU A 10 -24.50 -31.58 14.56
N TYR A 11 -24.64 -32.16 13.38
CA TYR A 11 -24.05 -31.63 12.14
C TYR A 11 -24.65 -30.27 11.78
N ILE A 12 -25.97 -30.11 11.84
CA ILE A 12 -26.68 -28.86 11.57
C ILE A 12 -26.25 -27.78 12.57
N ASP A 13 -26.17 -28.10 13.84
CA ASP A 13 -25.73 -27.16 14.89
C ASP A 13 -24.30 -26.69 14.67
N ASN A 14 -23.40 -27.61 14.32
CA ASN A 14 -22.01 -27.28 13.99
C ASN A 14 -21.92 -26.39 12.74
N LEU A 15 -22.68 -26.72 11.68
CA LEU A 15 -22.74 -25.89 10.47
C LEU A 15 -23.24 -24.48 10.77
N THR A 16 -24.28 -24.37 11.57
CA THR A 16 -24.84 -23.06 11.97
C THR A 16 -23.84 -22.23 12.75
N LYS A 17 -23.10 -22.83 13.68
CA LYS A 17 -22.04 -22.15 14.45
C LYS A 17 -20.90 -21.68 13.54
N VAL A 18 -20.43 -22.55 12.64
CA VAL A 18 -19.35 -22.20 11.70
C VAL A 18 -19.79 -21.09 10.75
N THR A 19 -21.04 -21.11 10.30
CA THR A 19 -21.57 -20.06 9.42
C THR A 19 -21.65 -18.72 10.16
N ALA A 20 -22.21 -18.70 11.38
CA ALA A 20 -22.29 -17.49 12.18
C ALA A 20 -20.90 -16.90 12.51
N GLU A 21 -19.92 -17.74 12.81
CA GLU A 21 -18.55 -17.29 13.07
C GLU A 21 -17.89 -16.73 11.80
N LYS A 22 -18.11 -17.36 10.65
CA LYS A 22 -17.63 -16.86 9.34
C LYS A 22 -18.24 -15.48 9.01
N GLU A 23 -19.54 -15.30 9.25
CA GLU A 23 -20.23 -14.01 9.05
C GLU A 23 -19.67 -12.93 9.98
N ARG A 24 -19.42 -13.26 11.25
CA ARG A 24 -18.82 -12.33 12.22
C ARG A 24 -17.41 -11.89 11.77
N ILE A 25 -16.55 -12.85 11.42
CA ILE A 25 -15.19 -12.56 10.93
C ILE A 25 -15.26 -11.73 9.66
N GLY A 26 -16.16 -12.04 8.72
CA GLY A 26 -16.37 -11.27 7.50
C GLY A 26 -16.72 -9.81 7.78
N ALA A 27 -17.63 -9.56 8.72
CA ALA A 27 -18.01 -8.21 9.12
C ALA A 27 -16.84 -7.43 9.75
N GLU A 28 -16.01 -8.07 10.57
CA GLU A 28 -14.81 -7.45 11.15
C GLU A 28 -13.78 -7.10 10.08
N LEU A 29 -13.58 -7.96 9.08
CA LEU A 29 -12.68 -7.71 7.95
C LEU A 29 -13.22 -6.61 7.02
N ASP A 30 -14.52 -6.48 6.85
CA ASP A 30 -15.12 -5.37 6.10
C ASP A 30 -14.86 -4.02 6.78
N VAL A 31 -14.92 -3.95 8.11
CA VAL A 31 -14.53 -2.76 8.87
C VAL A 31 -13.04 -2.45 8.67
N ALA A 32 -12.17 -3.47 8.76
CA ALA A 32 -10.74 -3.31 8.54
C ALA A 32 -10.44 -2.79 7.12
N ARG A 33 -11.15 -3.28 6.09
CA ARG A 33 -11.05 -2.81 4.71
C ARG A 33 -11.43 -1.33 4.60
N HIS A 34 -12.52 -0.91 5.23
CA HIS A 34 -12.94 0.50 5.22
C HIS A 34 -11.88 1.41 5.86
N ILE A 35 -11.32 1.00 7.00
CA ILE A 35 -10.26 1.75 7.66
C ILE A 35 -9.05 1.84 6.74
N GLN A 36 -8.57 0.73 6.17
CA GLN A 36 -7.43 0.70 5.27
C GLN A 36 -7.63 1.59 4.03
N SER A 37 -8.80 1.47 3.39
CA SER A 37 -9.12 2.28 2.21
C SER A 37 -9.16 3.78 2.52
N SER A 38 -9.58 4.17 3.73
CA SER A 38 -9.59 5.58 4.14
C SER A 38 -8.19 6.15 4.40
N MET A 39 -7.17 5.28 4.55
CA MET A 39 -5.77 5.73 4.69
C MET A 39 -5.12 6.09 3.36
N LEU A 40 -5.70 5.64 2.24
CA LEU A 40 -5.23 6.00 0.92
C LEU A 40 -5.95 7.25 0.41
N PRO A 41 -5.26 8.14 -0.32
CA PRO A 41 -5.92 9.27 -0.97
C PRO A 41 -7.00 8.78 -1.95
N CYS A 42 -8.27 9.05 -1.68
CA CYS A 42 -9.40 8.54 -2.46
C CYS A 42 -10.38 9.62 -2.97
N ILE A 43 -10.10 10.89 -2.68
CA ILE A 43 -10.89 12.03 -3.12
C ILE A 43 -10.18 12.68 -4.31
N PHE A 44 -10.87 12.80 -5.44
CA PHE A 44 -10.32 13.38 -6.66
C PHE A 44 -11.25 14.49 -7.21
N PRO A 45 -10.68 15.58 -7.78
CA PRO A 45 -9.25 15.89 -7.88
C PRO A 45 -8.61 16.06 -6.50
N ALA A 46 -7.39 15.51 -6.34
CA ALA A 46 -6.71 15.50 -5.04
C ALA A 46 -6.17 16.88 -4.63
N PHE A 47 -5.84 17.70 -5.60
CA PHE A 47 -5.31 19.06 -5.43
C PHE A 47 -6.11 20.03 -6.33
N PRO A 48 -7.38 20.34 -5.98
CA PRO A 48 -8.26 21.15 -6.83
C PRO A 48 -7.79 22.60 -7.04
N GLU A 49 -6.85 23.06 -6.23
CA GLU A 49 -6.23 24.40 -6.31
C GLU A 49 -4.96 24.44 -7.18
N ARG A 50 -4.58 23.28 -7.79
CA ARG A 50 -3.38 23.13 -8.62
C ARG A 50 -3.77 22.87 -10.06
N ASP A 51 -3.31 23.70 -11.00
CA ASP A 51 -3.58 23.56 -12.43
C ASP A 51 -2.39 22.98 -13.21
N GLU A 52 -1.21 22.91 -12.58
CA GLU A 52 0.04 22.47 -13.21
C GLU A 52 0.20 20.95 -13.30
N PHE A 53 -0.60 20.19 -12.57
CA PHE A 53 -0.60 18.71 -12.63
C PHE A 53 -1.96 18.14 -12.23
N GLU A 54 -2.19 16.90 -12.66
CA GLU A 54 -3.31 16.07 -12.21
C GLU A 54 -2.78 14.74 -11.69
N VAL A 55 -3.37 14.24 -10.60
CA VAL A 55 -3.07 12.93 -10.03
C VAL A 55 -4.36 12.13 -9.93
N TYR A 56 -4.28 10.88 -10.36
CA TYR A 56 -5.33 9.90 -10.15
C TYR A 56 -4.73 8.57 -9.73
N ALA A 57 -5.33 7.90 -8.77
CA ALA A 57 -4.93 6.57 -8.35
C ALA A 57 -6.15 5.73 -7.94
N THR A 58 -6.02 4.43 -8.06
CA THR A 58 -7.02 3.45 -7.61
C THR A 58 -6.33 2.19 -7.15
N MET A 59 -6.89 1.51 -6.17
CA MET A 59 -6.43 0.23 -5.67
C MET A 59 -7.63 -0.66 -5.38
N THR A 60 -7.53 -1.91 -5.80
CA THR A 60 -8.53 -2.95 -5.50
C THR A 60 -7.80 -4.12 -4.85
N PRO A 61 -7.99 -4.35 -3.55
CA PRO A 61 -7.30 -5.42 -2.87
C PRO A 61 -7.75 -6.79 -3.37
N ALA A 62 -6.82 -7.76 -3.45
CA ALA A 62 -7.11 -9.13 -3.89
C ALA A 62 -7.89 -9.97 -2.86
N LYS A 63 -7.90 -9.53 -1.59
CA LYS A 63 -8.70 -10.06 -0.49
C LYS A 63 -9.47 -8.93 0.18
N GLU A 64 -10.06 -9.23 1.33
CA GLU A 64 -10.76 -8.22 2.14
C GLU A 64 -9.87 -7.02 2.47
N VAL A 65 -8.58 -7.28 2.78
CA VAL A 65 -7.53 -6.28 2.98
C VAL A 65 -6.27 -6.68 2.21
N GLY A 66 -5.44 -5.71 1.81
CA GLY A 66 -4.28 -5.91 0.96
C GLY A 66 -2.99 -5.28 1.48
N GLY A 67 -1.86 -5.67 0.85
CA GLY A 67 -0.55 -5.09 1.11
C GLY A 67 -0.21 -3.91 0.19
N ASP A 68 -0.84 -3.86 -0.98
CA ASP A 68 -0.61 -2.78 -1.95
C ASP A 68 -1.02 -1.42 -1.40
N PHE A 69 -0.24 -0.39 -1.72
CA PHE A 69 -0.61 0.99 -1.43
C PHE A 69 0.00 1.98 -2.42
N TYR A 70 -0.64 3.11 -2.49
CA TYR A 70 -0.11 4.33 -3.09
C TYR A 70 -0.26 5.50 -2.13
N ASP A 71 0.55 6.51 -2.30
CA ASP A 71 0.33 7.81 -1.68
C ASP A 71 0.80 8.92 -2.62
N PHE A 72 0.26 10.10 -2.43
CA PHE A 72 0.77 11.33 -3.04
C PHE A 72 0.46 12.49 -2.10
N PHE A 73 1.45 13.33 -1.92
CA PHE A 73 1.36 14.47 -0.99
C PHE A 73 2.36 15.55 -1.36
N MET A 74 2.03 16.78 -0.99
CA MET A 74 2.99 17.86 -1.08
C MET A 74 4.00 17.72 0.05
N VAL A 75 5.29 17.61 -0.30
CA VAL A 75 6.41 17.66 0.65
C VAL A 75 6.58 19.07 1.17
N ASP A 76 6.41 20.06 0.26
CA ASP A 76 6.34 21.49 0.52
C ASP A 76 5.49 22.15 -0.59
N GLU A 77 5.45 23.47 -0.68
CA GLU A 77 4.63 24.18 -1.68
C GLU A 77 5.03 23.89 -3.15
N ARG A 78 6.22 23.31 -3.38
CA ARG A 78 6.83 23.12 -4.68
C ARG A 78 7.05 21.66 -5.06
N HIS A 79 7.15 20.78 -4.09
CA HIS A 79 7.54 19.40 -4.31
C HIS A 79 6.39 18.45 -4.06
N LEU A 80 6.00 17.70 -5.11
CA LEU A 80 5.00 16.63 -5.05
C LEU A 80 5.68 15.28 -4.92
N ALA A 81 5.41 14.55 -3.83
CA ALA A 81 5.79 13.15 -3.69
C ALA A 81 4.70 12.24 -4.24
N ILE A 82 5.11 11.17 -4.93
CA ILE A 82 4.26 10.05 -5.37
C ILE A 82 4.90 8.74 -4.93
N VAL A 83 4.10 7.85 -4.35
CA VAL A 83 4.55 6.55 -3.82
C VAL A 83 3.69 5.44 -4.39
N MET A 84 4.34 4.35 -4.83
CA MET A 84 3.71 3.07 -5.20
C MET A 84 4.46 1.95 -4.51
N ALA A 85 3.74 1.06 -3.83
CA ALA A 85 4.38 -0.01 -3.09
C ALA A 85 3.49 -1.24 -2.93
N ASP A 86 4.12 -2.40 -2.74
CA ASP A 86 3.48 -3.69 -2.50
C ASP A 86 4.21 -4.43 -1.38
N VAL A 87 3.45 -4.86 -0.39
CA VAL A 87 3.92 -5.67 0.73
C VAL A 87 3.82 -7.15 0.39
N SER A 88 4.89 -7.89 0.60
CA SER A 88 4.91 -9.34 0.43
C SER A 88 3.81 -10.02 1.25
N GLY A 89 3.22 -11.08 0.69
CA GLY A 89 2.13 -11.81 1.33
C GLY A 89 0.75 -11.21 1.02
N LYS A 90 -0.23 -11.44 1.90
CA LYS A 90 -1.62 -10.99 1.70
C LYS A 90 -2.45 -11.09 2.97
N GLY A 91 -3.59 -10.40 2.99
CA GLY A 91 -4.50 -10.39 4.14
C GLY A 91 -4.00 -9.50 5.27
N VAL A 92 -4.43 -9.79 6.50
CA VAL A 92 -4.24 -8.91 7.66
C VAL A 92 -2.76 -8.61 7.96
N PRO A 93 -1.81 -9.56 7.95
CA PRO A 93 -0.41 -9.24 8.21
C PRO A 93 0.16 -8.23 7.21
N ALA A 94 -0.05 -8.44 5.91
CA ALA A 94 0.40 -7.53 4.88
C ALA A 94 -0.27 -6.15 5.00
N ALA A 95 -1.56 -6.12 5.33
CA ALA A 95 -2.30 -4.87 5.54
C ALA A 95 -1.76 -4.04 6.71
N LEU A 96 -1.40 -4.67 7.83
CA LEU A 96 -0.80 -3.98 8.97
C LEU A 96 0.59 -3.45 8.64
N PHE A 97 1.41 -4.25 7.96
CA PHE A 97 2.75 -3.85 7.55
C PHE A 97 2.71 -2.71 6.51
N MET A 98 1.71 -2.71 5.63
CA MET A 98 1.42 -1.62 4.70
C MET A 98 1.21 -0.29 5.42
N VAL A 99 0.39 -0.27 6.49
CA VAL A 99 0.12 0.96 7.26
C VAL A 99 1.41 1.52 7.85
N ILE A 100 2.27 0.65 8.38
CA ILE A 100 3.56 1.05 8.95
C ILE A 100 4.46 1.60 7.84
N GLY A 101 4.64 0.87 6.74
CA GLY A 101 5.49 1.28 5.62
C GLY A 101 5.05 2.60 5.00
N LYS A 102 3.75 2.74 4.71
CA LYS A 102 3.16 3.99 4.20
C LYS A 102 3.43 5.18 5.12
N THR A 103 3.22 4.98 6.41
CA THR A 103 3.40 6.04 7.41
C THR A 103 4.86 6.46 7.53
N LEU A 104 5.78 5.51 7.61
CA LEU A 104 7.21 5.78 7.72
C LEU A 104 7.75 6.48 6.47
N ILE A 105 7.41 6.02 5.27
CA ILE A 105 7.83 6.67 4.02
C ILE A 105 7.37 8.13 4.03
N LYS A 106 6.08 8.38 4.26
CA LYS A 106 5.53 9.73 4.27
C LYS A 106 6.15 10.63 5.33
N ASP A 107 6.36 10.13 6.56
CA ASP A 107 6.90 10.91 7.68
C ASP A 107 8.37 11.28 7.46
N HIS A 108 9.15 10.39 6.84
CA HIS A 108 10.58 10.63 6.60
C HIS A 108 10.87 11.42 5.32
N THR A 109 9.92 11.48 4.38
CA THR A 109 10.04 12.29 3.16
C THR A 109 9.79 13.76 3.47
N GLN A 110 10.85 14.44 3.89
CA GLN A 110 10.84 15.84 4.31
C GLN A 110 11.59 16.72 3.29
N PRO A 111 11.31 18.03 3.25
CA PRO A 111 11.97 18.95 2.33
C PRO A 111 13.49 18.86 2.39
N GLY A 112 14.13 18.70 1.21
CA GLY A 112 15.59 18.68 1.08
C GLY A 112 16.27 17.38 1.51
N ARG A 113 15.52 16.34 1.87
CA ARG A 113 16.08 15.03 2.18
C ARG A 113 16.40 14.24 0.91
N ASP A 114 17.50 13.51 0.95
CA ASP A 114 17.82 12.51 -0.07
C ASP A 114 16.94 11.28 0.08
N LEU A 115 16.27 10.84 -1.00
CA LEU A 115 15.34 9.72 -0.97
C LEU A 115 16.02 8.38 -0.67
N GLY A 116 17.29 8.22 -1.05
CA GLY A 116 18.07 7.02 -0.72
C GLY A 116 18.34 6.93 0.78
N GLU A 117 18.65 8.06 1.44
CA GLU A 117 18.81 8.13 2.89
C GLU A 117 17.46 7.87 3.60
N VAL A 118 16.38 8.47 3.11
CA VAL A 118 15.01 8.23 3.63
C VAL A 118 14.67 6.74 3.58
N PHE A 119 14.88 6.08 2.44
CA PHE A 119 14.58 4.65 2.31
C PHE A 119 15.50 3.76 3.15
N SER A 120 16.74 4.18 3.38
CA SER A 120 17.64 3.47 4.30
C SER A 120 17.15 3.53 5.74
N GLU A 121 16.74 4.70 6.23
CA GLU A 121 16.18 4.85 7.57
C GLU A 121 14.85 4.10 7.72
N VAL A 122 13.97 4.21 6.75
CA VAL A 122 12.68 3.46 6.74
C VAL A 122 12.93 1.96 6.75
N ASN A 123 13.92 1.47 5.99
CA ASN A 123 14.32 0.07 6.01
C ASN A 123 14.72 -0.39 7.41
N ASP A 124 15.57 0.37 8.08
CA ASP A 124 16.07 0.02 9.41
C ASP A 124 14.92 -0.04 10.43
N LEU A 125 14.03 0.94 10.41
CA LEU A 125 12.85 0.96 11.27
C LEU A 125 11.89 -0.20 11.01
N LEU A 126 11.68 -0.56 9.74
CA LEU A 126 10.85 -1.70 9.38
C LEU A 126 11.47 -3.03 9.84
N CYS A 127 12.79 -3.17 9.77
CA CYS A 127 13.51 -4.36 10.22
C CYS A 127 13.39 -4.59 11.73
N GLU A 128 13.34 -3.52 12.55
CA GLU A 128 13.31 -3.63 14.02
C GLU A 128 12.12 -4.45 14.55
N SER A 129 10.99 -4.43 13.86
CA SER A 129 9.73 -5.05 14.31
C SER A 129 9.15 -6.07 13.32
N ASN A 130 9.99 -6.67 12.46
CA ASN A 130 9.60 -7.56 11.37
C ASN A 130 9.78 -9.04 11.71
N SER A 131 9.10 -9.53 12.74
CA SER A 131 9.16 -10.95 13.14
C SER A 131 8.60 -11.91 12.09
N GLU A 132 7.68 -11.43 11.24
CA GLU A 132 7.03 -12.23 10.20
C GLU A 132 7.86 -12.33 8.90
N GLY A 133 8.97 -11.58 8.80
CA GLY A 133 9.82 -11.57 7.61
C GLY A 133 9.12 -11.02 6.37
N LEU A 134 8.23 -10.04 6.54
CA LEU A 134 7.59 -9.34 5.43
C LEU A 134 8.55 -8.33 4.82
N PHE A 135 8.39 -8.06 3.53
CA PHE A 135 9.15 -7.01 2.84
C PHE A 135 8.23 -6.13 2.00
N ILE A 136 8.71 -4.97 1.63
CA ILE A 136 7.97 -4.02 0.78
C ILE A 136 8.80 -3.74 -0.47
N THR A 137 8.20 -3.92 -1.64
CA THR A 137 8.70 -3.29 -2.85
C THR A 137 8.11 -1.88 -2.92
N ALA A 138 8.94 -0.86 -3.15
CA ALA A 138 8.46 0.51 -3.17
C ALA A 138 9.17 1.34 -4.23
N PHE A 139 8.41 2.21 -4.87
CA PHE A 139 8.89 3.31 -5.71
C PHE A 139 8.39 4.61 -5.10
N GLU A 140 9.29 5.55 -4.89
CA GLU A 140 8.95 6.92 -4.52
C GLU A 140 9.64 7.89 -5.45
N GLY A 141 8.91 8.89 -5.90
CA GLY A 141 9.46 9.99 -6.67
C GLY A 141 8.96 11.33 -6.15
N VAL A 142 9.85 12.32 -6.17
CA VAL A 142 9.55 13.71 -5.80
C VAL A 142 9.76 14.60 -7.03
N LEU A 143 8.67 15.22 -7.47
CA LEU A 143 8.63 16.13 -8.61
C LEU A 143 8.70 17.58 -8.12
N ASP A 144 9.71 18.31 -8.62
CA ASP A 144 9.75 19.77 -8.51
C ASP A 144 8.80 20.39 -9.56
N LEU A 145 7.71 20.96 -9.10
CA LEU A 145 6.65 21.53 -9.95
C LEU A 145 7.09 22.78 -10.72
N VAL A 146 8.21 23.38 -10.35
CA VAL A 146 8.74 24.60 -11.03
C VAL A 146 9.73 24.23 -12.11
N THR A 147 10.65 23.30 -11.83
CA THR A 147 11.70 22.90 -12.78
C THR A 147 11.35 21.69 -13.62
N GLY A 148 10.40 20.87 -13.16
CA GLY A 148 10.09 19.56 -13.73
C GLY A 148 11.15 18.49 -13.40
N GLU A 149 12.09 18.78 -12.50
CA GLU A 149 13.05 17.79 -12.03
C GLU A 149 12.34 16.71 -11.23
N PHE A 150 12.62 15.44 -11.54
CA PHE A 150 12.02 14.30 -10.88
C PHE A 150 13.10 13.41 -10.28
N ASN A 151 13.23 13.49 -8.96
CA ASN A 151 14.12 12.65 -8.17
C ASN A 151 13.35 11.45 -7.65
N PHE A 152 13.92 10.24 -7.73
CA PHE A 152 13.23 9.04 -7.32
C PHE A 152 14.16 7.98 -6.72
N VAL A 153 13.57 7.08 -5.94
CA VAL A 153 14.18 5.85 -5.45
C VAL A 153 13.28 4.66 -5.82
N ASN A 154 13.91 3.52 -6.13
CA ASN A 154 13.20 2.27 -6.41
C ASN A 154 13.79 1.13 -5.58
N ALA A 155 13.05 0.67 -4.60
CA ALA A 155 13.35 -0.47 -3.74
C ALA A 155 12.65 -1.73 -4.25
N GLY A 156 13.12 -2.28 -5.38
CA GLY A 156 12.64 -3.54 -5.92
C GLY A 156 11.24 -3.51 -6.54
N HIS A 157 10.66 -2.34 -6.76
CA HIS A 157 9.32 -2.20 -7.34
C HIS A 157 9.33 -2.19 -8.86
N GLU A 158 8.18 -2.38 -9.49
CA GLU A 158 8.01 -2.32 -10.94
C GLU A 158 8.43 -0.95 -11.52
N MET A 159 8.86 -0.98 -12.78
CA MET A 159 9.31 0.23 -13.46
C MET A 159 8.15 1.13 -13.86
N PRO A 160 8.25 2.45 -13.65
CA PRO A 160 7.23 3.39 -14.11
C PRO A 160 7.22 3.49 -15.65
N TYR A 161 6.03 3.80 -16.18
CA TYR A 161 5.87 4.13 -17.59
C TYR A 161 5.71 5.64 -17.76
N ILE A 162 6.47 6.20 -18.70
CA ILE A 162 6.43 7.63 -19.01
C ILE A 162 5.84 7.82 -20.40
N TYR A 163 4.86 8.71 -20.52
CA TYR A 163 4.30 9.11 -21.80
C TYR A 163 5.20 10.16 -22.47
N LYS A 164 5.68 9.84 -23.67
CA LYS A 164 6.56 10.74 -24.45
C LYS A 164 5.86 11.32 -25.69
N GLY A 165 4.63 11.78 -25.51
CA GLY A 165 3.85 12.48 -26.54
C GLY A 165 3.20 11.60 -27.62
N SER A 166 3.62 10.34 -27.79
CA SER A 166 3.03 9.39 -28.75
C SER A 166 2.84 7.98 -28.21
N SER A 167 3.63 7.59 -27.20
CA SER A 167 3.59 6.26 -26.60
C SER A 167 4.04 6.28 -25.15
N PHE A 168 3.64 5.27 -24.41
CA PHE A 168 4.19 4.97 -23.09
C PHE A 168 5.45 4.14 -23.24
N GLU A 169 6.52 4.56 -22.57
CA GLU A 169 7.78 3.84 -22.53
C GLU A 169 8.12 3.48 -21.09
N ALA A 170 8.52 2.22 -20.85
CA ALA A 170 9.04 1.81 -19.55
C ALA A 170 10.35 2.54 -19.27
N TYR A 171 10.41 3.23 -18.14
CA TYR A 171 11.63 3.87 -17.69
C TYR A 171 12.56 2.84 -17.05
N LYS A 172 13.50 2.33 -17.84
CA LYS A 172 14.41 1.25 -17.44
C LYS A 172 15.42 1.75 -16.42
N ILE A 173 15.20 1.41 -15.17
CA ILE A 173 16.11 1.67 -14.06
C ILE A 173 16.50 0.35 -13.43
N LYS A 174 17.70 0.28 -12.87
CA LYS A 174 18.09 -0.86 -12.05
C LYS A 174 17.50 -0.65 -10.67
N PRO A 175 16.55 -1.49 -10.21
CA PRO A 175 16.00 -1.35 -8.89
C PRO A 175 17.05 -1.65 -7.82
N GLY A 176 16.92 -1.02 -6.66
CA GLY A 176 17.61 -1.38 -5.45
C GLY A 176 17.01 -2.64 -4.81
N PHE A 177 17.44 -2.95 -3.57
CA PHE A 177 16.87 -4.02 -2.78
C PHE A 177 15.54 -3.59 -2.16
N VAL A 178 14.69 -4.54 -1.85
CA VAL A 178 13.39 -4.29 -1.19
C VAL A 178 13.58 -3.76 0.24
N LEU A 179 12.58 -3.08 0.78
CA LEU A 179 12.58 -2.63 2.17
C LEU A 179 12.25 -3.81 3.10
N ALA A 180 12.95 -3.91 4.22
CA ALA A 180 12.83 -4.96 5.23
C ALA A 180 13.07 -6.39 4.70
N GLY A 181 13.82 -6.54 3.61
CA GLY A 181 14.15 -7.81 2.98
C GLY A 181 15.43 -8.49 3.52
#